data_9d627502ffa6ce71dac31727713c5fcd
#
_entry.id   9d627502ffa6ce71dac31727713c5fcd
#
_cell.length_a   1.000
_cell.length_b   1.000
_cell.length_c   1.000
_cell.angle_alpha   90.00
_cell.angle_beta   90.00
_cell.angle_gamma   90.00
#
_symmetry.space_group_name_H-M   'P 1'
#
loop_
_entity.id
_entity.type
_entity.pdbx_description
1 polymer ?
#
loop_
_entity_poly.entity_id
_entity_poly.type
_entity_poly.pdbx_seq_one_letter_code
_entity_poly.pdbx_strand_id
1 'polypeptide(L)'
;MATAAPIHELQLSGITKRFPGILACDGISLHVSRGEVLALVGENGAGKTTLMNIIMGLYQPDSGTLSVNGEPVHFRTPGDAYARGIGMVHQHFMLVPNMTVAENLAMGLKELHHFMRLDIKGAAKKIREVSERYELPVNPDAYIWQLSVGEQQRVELVKTLCLGARLLILDEPTSALTPQETDDLIERLQRMASELAIIFISHKLNEVKALSDRVSILRHGAVVFNGRTADHTPSELAALMTGHEVTLPRNEGIGLQREVLLSVQNLCVRGDRGNLVLNGLDLELRAGEIVGVAGVSGNGQREFADALAGLRPVESGSITFDGKNLSHATPRDIIEAGMGYVPEDRQTEGIVPSFSIKDNLILKDFATKRFSRFSFLRRKVIEDNADTLRERFDIRCSSTSTATGALSGGNIQKVILAREISRGPKALVAVYPTRGIDMGAQEFIHSQLLERRRDGVGILLISEELEEVMNLSDRIAVIYKGRILKIIPAVEATRERLGILMAGLPDQEPPGSASPAPIPVTGAAHE
;
A
#
# COMPACT_ATOMS: atom_id res chain seq x y z
N MET A 1 -37.71 0.59 -11.16
CA MET A 1 -37.24 1.99 -10.93
C MET A 1 -37.12 2.69 -12.24
N ALA A 2 -37.56 3.95 -12.29
CA ALA A 2 -37.06 4.84 -13.32
C ALA A 2 -35.52 4.81 -13.22
N THR A 3 -34.84 4.49 -14.32
CA THR A 3 -33.40 4.65 -14.43
C THR A 3 -33.07 6.06 -13.96
N ALA A 4 -32.17 6.21 -12.98
CA ALA A 4 -31.74 7.53 -12.55
C ALA A 4 -31.40 8.37 -13.79
N ALA A 5 -31.85 9.63 -13.79
CA ALA A 5 -31.57 10.53 -14.91
C ALA A 5 -30.05 10.55 -15.14
N PRO A 6 -29.59 10.63 -16.39
CA PRO A 6 -28.16 10.67 -16.67
C PRO A 6 -27.52 11.85 -15.91
N ILE A 7 -26.44 11.59 -15.21
CA ILE A 7 -25.65 12.66 -14.64
C ILE A 7 -24.82 13.25 -15.76
N HIS A 8 -25.07 14.52 -16.08
CA HIS A 8 -24.28 15.27 -17.04
C HIS A 8 -23.10 15.96 -16.36
N GLU A 9 -23.33 16.42 -15.13
CA GLU A 9 -22.30 17.08 -14.34
C GLU A 9 -22.55 16.96 -12.84
N LEU A 10 -21.47 16.93 -12.07
CA LEU A 10 -21.43 17.15 -10.64
C LEU A 10 -20.56 18.38 -10.37
N GLN A 11 -21.07 19.32 -9.59
CA GLN A 11 -20.34 20.52 -9.20
C GLN A 11 -20.37 20.71 -7.70
N LEU A 12 -19.22 20.98 -7.12
CA LEU A 12 -19.01 21.43 -5.75
C LEU A 12 -18.54 22.88 -5.78
N SER A 13 -19.10 23.73 -4.93
CA SER A 13 -18.74 25.15 -4.87
C SER A 13 -18.50 25.57 -3.42
N GLY A 14 -17.25 25.91 -3.09
CA GLY A 14 -16.85 26.44 -1.80
C GLY A 14 -17.07 25.49 -0.62
N ILE A 15 -16.92 24.19 -0.81
CA ILE A 15 -17.15 23.18 0.24
C ILE A 15 -16.14 23.32 1.37
N THR A 16 -16.65 23.57 2.57
CA THR A 16 -15.84 23.68 3.79
C THR A 16 -16.31 22.67 4.83
N LYS A 17 -15.36 21.98 5.48
CA LYS A 17 -15.64 21.04 6.56
C LYS A 17 -14.58 21.13 7.65
N ARG A 18 -15.06 21.34 8.89
CA ARG A 18 -14.22 21.40 10.08
C ARG A 18 -14.52 20.24 11.01
N PHE A 19 -13.48 19.71 11.60
CA PHE A 19 -13.54 18.79 12.73
C PHE A 19 -12.80 19.44 13.91
N PRO A 20 -12.99 18.96 15.16
CA PRO A 20 -12.26 19.52 16.30
C PRO A 20 -10.74 19.57 16.05
N GLY A 21 -10.20 20.79 15.95
CA GLY A 21 -8.77 21.02 15.72
C GLY A 21 -8.27 20.88 14.28
N ILE A 22 -9.13 20.54 13.30
CA ILE A 22 -8.72 20.29 11.91
C ILE A 22 -9.70 20.93 10.92
N LEU A 23 -9.20 21.71 9.98
CA LEU A 23 -9.93 22.17 8.79
C LEU A 23 -9.66 21.17 7.66
N ALA A 24 -10.58 20.23 7.47
CA ALA A 24 -10.40 19.11 6.53
C ALA A 24 -10.69 19.49 5.07
N CYS A 25 -11.64 20.42 4.84
CA CYS A 25 -11.91 21.02 3.54
C CYS A 25 -12.06 22.51 3.72
N ASP A 26 -11.39 23.30 2.90
CA ASP A 26 -11.35 24.77 2.96
C ASP A 26 -11.71 25.37 1.60
N GLY A 27 -12.99 25.66 1.42
CA GLY A 27 -13.50 26.32 0.23
C GLY A 27 -13.32 25.52 -1.08
N ILE A 28 -13.35 24.17 -1.02
CA ILE A 28 -13.10 23.31 -2.17
C ILE A 28 -14.18 23.51 -3.24
N SER A 29 -13.74 23.81 -4.47
CA SER A 29 -14.58 23.83 -5.66
C SER A 29 -14.05 22.82 -6.67
N LEU A 30 -14.95 21.96 -7.18
CA LEU A 30 -14.61 20.86 -8.08
C LEU A 30 -15.76 20.61 -9.04
N HIS A 31 -15.45 20.24 -10.26
CA HIS A 31 -16.43 19.94 -11.30
C HIS A 31 -15.98 18.71 -12.07
N VAL A 32 -16.91 17.81 -12.36
CA VAL A 32 -16.72 16.65 -13.24
C VAL A 32 -17.93 16.48 -14.15
N SER A 33 -17.68 16.21 -15.43
CA SER A 33 -18.68 16.03 -16.46
C SER A 33 -18.79 14.56 -16.88
N ARG A 34 -19.92 14.22 -17.47
CA ARG A 34 -20.08 12.92 -18.14
C ARG A 34 -19.07 12.80 -19.29
N GLY A 35 -18.47 11.65 -19.43
CA GLY A 35 -17.43 11.42 -20.44
C GLY A 35 -16.04 11.89 -19.98
N GLU A 36 -15.89 12.27 -18.72
CA GLU A 36 -14.65 12.78 -18.15
C GLU A 36 -14.18 11.88 -17.00
N VAL A 37 -12.87 11.65 -16.94
CA VAL A 37 -12.18 11.11 -15.78
C VAL A 37 -11.42 12.23 -15.10
N LEU A 38 -11.89 12.60 -13.91
CA LEU A 38 -11.23 13.56 -13.05
C LEU A 38 -10.39 12.82 -11.99
N ALA A 39 -9.06 12.97 -12.04
CA ALA A 39 -8.22 12.51 -10.95
C ALA A 39 -8.27 13.49 -9.77
N LEU A 40 -8.50 12.97 -8.57
CA LEU A 40 -8.38 13.70 -7.32
C LEU A 40 -7.15 13.20 -6.57
N VAL A 41 -6.11 14.01 -6.52
CA VAL A 41 -4.79 13.65 -6.04
C VAL A 41 -4.44 14.51 -4.82
N GLY A 42 -3.58 14.03 -3.95
CA GLY A 42 -3.13 14.76 -2.78
C GLY A 42 -2.55 13.84 -1.72
N GLU A 43 -1.76 14.38 -0.80
CA GLU A 43 -1.19 13.62 0.31
C GLU A 43 -2.26 13.07 1.26
N ASN A 44 -1.85 12.13 2.13
CA ASN A 44 -2.71 11.62 3.18
C ASN A 44 -3.08 12.76 4.15
N GLY A 45 -4.38 12.88 4.45
CA GLY A 45 -4.89 14.00 5.26
C GLY A 45 -5.16 15.29 4.46
N ALA A 46 -4.97 15.31 3.13
CA ALA A 46 -5.28 16.47 2.30
C ALA A 46 -6.78 16.79 2.18
N GLY A 47 -7.68 15.92 2.71
CA GLY A 47 -9.13 16.15 2.68
C GLY A 47 -9.91 15.32 1.66
N LYS A 48 -9.25 14.47 0.84
CA LYS A 48 -9.88 13.66 -0.22
C LYS A 48 -11.05 12.82 0.29
N THR A 49 -10.79 11.96 1.27
CA THR A 49 -11.83 11.07 1.85
C THR A 49 -12.96 11.87 2.50
N THR A 50 -12.65 13.00 3.14
CA THR A 50 -13.67 13.90 3.71
C THR A 50 -14.57 14.45 2.62
N LEU A 51 -14.00 14.90 1.51
CA LEU A 51 -14.73 15.43 0.37
C LEU A 51 -15.63 14.36 -0.27
N MET A 52 -15.12 13.12 -0.43
CA MET A 52 -15.91 12.00 -0.95
C MET A 52 -17.05 11.63 0.01
N ASN A 53 -16.82 11.62 1.31
CA ASN A 53 -17.86 11.38 2.30
C ASN A 53 -18.95 12.47 2.29
N ILE A 54 -18.61 13.71 1.93
CA ILE A 54 -19.60 14.77 1.72
C ILE A 54 -20.43 14.48 0.46
N ILE A 55 -19.81 14.10 -0.66
CA ILE A 55 -20.51 13.75 -1.90
C ILE A 55 -21.44 12.54 -1.68
N MET A 56 -20.99 11.58 -0.87
CA MET A 56 -21.80 10.40 -0.53
C MET A 56 -22.84 10.64 0.56
N GLY A 57 -22.92 11.85 1.14
CA GLY A 57 -23.88 12.17 2.20
C GLY A 57 -23.59 11.57 3.57
N LEU A 58 -22.38 11.05 3.79
CA LEU A 58 -21.90 10.58 5.10
C LEU A 58 -21.56 11.75 6.03
N TYR A 59 -21.06 12.84 5.47
CA TYR A 59 -20.81 14.08 6.19
C TYR A 59 -21.58 15.23 5.54
N GLN A 60 -22.03 16.19 6.38
CA GLN A 60 -22.60 17.44 5.88
C GLN A 60 -21.48 18.48 5.80
N PRO A 61 -21.39 19.28 4.73
CA PRO A 61 -20.50 20.42 4.68
C PRO A 61 -20.96 21.50 5.68
N ASP A 62 -20.01 22.24 6.24
CA ASP A 62 -20.32 23.36 7.14
C ASP A 62 -20.69 24.62 6.31
N SER A 63 -20.16 24.72 5.09
CA SER A 63 -20.55 25.72 4.07
C SER A 63 -20.25 25.22 2.66
N GLY A 64 -20.78 25.90 1.66
CA GLY A 64 -20.67 25.54 0.27
C GLY A 64 -21.92 24.78 -0.25
N THR A 65 -21.94 24.50 -1.54
CA THR A 65 -23.08 23.85 -2.21
C THR A 65 -22.62 22.70 -3.10
N LEU A 66 -23.43 21.67 -3.14
CA LEU A 66 -23.34 20.55 -4.06
C LEU A 66 -24.48 20.62 -5.08
N SER A 67 -24.21 20.48 -6.37
CA SER A 67 -25.23 20.44 -7.41
C SER A 67 -24.99 19.29 -8.38
N VAL A 68 -26.08 18.68 -8.86
CA VAL A 68 -26.11 17.64 -9.89
C VAL A 68 -26.97 18.16 -11.03
N ASN A 69 -26.40 18.21 -12.23
CA ASN A 69 -27.06 18.77 -13.43
C ASN A 69 -27.57 20.22 -13.21
N GLY A 70 -26.82 21.05 -12.48
CA GLY A 70 -27.20 22.42 -12.14
C GLY A 70 -28.24 22.53 -11.00
N GLU A 71 -28.83 21.44 -10.53
CA GLU A 71 -29.78 21.44 -9.40
C GLU A 71 -29.02 21.30 -8.07
N PRO A 72 -29.19 22.21 -7.12
CA PRO A 72 -28.64 22.04 -5.78
C PRO A 72 -29.20 20.79 -5.11
N VAL A 73 -28.33 19.97 -4.53
CA VAL A 73 -28.69 18.74 -3.84
C VAL A 73 -28.17 18.74 -2.41
N HIS A 74 -28.88 18.05 -1.54
CA HIS A 74 -28.46 17.88 -0.16
C HIS A 74 -28.64 16.40 0.22
N PHE A 75 -27.54 15.66 0.25
CA PHE A 75 -27.54 14.25 0.60
C PHE A 75 -27.38 14.09 2.11
N ARG A 76 -28.31 13.41 2.75
CA ARG A 76 -28.29 13.11 4.19
C ARG A 76 -27.80 11.71 4.48
N THR A 77 -27.86 10.85 3.49
CA THR A 77 -27.45 9.45 3.58
C THR A 77 -26.80 9.01 2.27
N PRO A 78 -25.98 7.95 2.28
CA PRO A 78 -25.46 7.36 1.04
C PRO A 78 -26.56 6.91 0.08
N GLY A 79 -27.71 6.50 0.62
CA GLY A 79 -28.88 6.14 -0.19
C GLY A 79 -29.39 7.28 -1.06
N ASP A 80 -29.25 8.54 -0.62
CA ASP A 80 -29.67 9.71 -1.40
C ASP A 80 -28.72 9.92 -2.59
N ALA A 81 -27.41 9.72 -2.40
CA ALA A 81 -26.41 9.79 -3.45
C ALA A 81 -26.62 8.67 -4.49
N TYR A 82 -26.81 7.43 -4.04
CA TYR A 82 -27.13 6.31 -4.94
C TYR A 82 -28.43 6.54 -5.73
N ALA A 83 -29.47 7.08 -5.11
CA ALA A 83 -30.73 7.40 -5.78
C ALA A 83 -30.56 8.45 -6.90
N ARG A 84 -29.53 9.30 -6.80
CA ARG A 84 -29.16 10.26 -7.87
C ARG A 84 -28.13 9.69 -8.86
N GLY A 85 -27.71 8.43 -8.70
CA GLY A 85 -26.77 7.76 -9.59
C GLY A 85 -25.31 8.02 -9.28
N ILE A 86 -24.96 8.45 -8.04
CA ILE A 86 -23.59 8.56 -7.57
C ILE A 86 -23.25 7.29 -6.80
N GLY A 87 -22.20 6.58 -7.23
CA GLY A 87 -21.73 5.36 -6.57
C GLY A 87 -20.25 5.45 -6.21
N MET A 88 -19.84 4.77 -5.15
CA MET A 88 -18.46 4.76 -4.68
C MET A 88 -17.96 3.33 -4.50
N VAL A 89 -16.74 3.09 -4.95
CA VAL A 89 -15.93 1.91 -4.63
C VAL A 89 -14.87 2.35 -3.64
N HIS A 90 -14.90 1.74 -2.47
CA HIS A 90 -14.02 2.07 -1.36
C HIS A 90 -12.67 1.35 -1.46
N GLN A 91 -11.63 1.89 -0.84
CA GLN A 91 -10.31 1.29 -0.73
C GLN A 91 -10.35 -0.11 -0.08
N HIS A 92 -11.22 -0.29 0.93
CA HIS A 92 -11.51 -1.60 1.54
C HIS A 92 -12.85 -2.10 1.05
N PHE A 93 -12.87 -3.31 0.51
CA PHE A 93 -14.09 -3.89 -0.06
C PHE A 93 -15.20 -4.02 0.97
N MET A 94 -16.38 -3.53 0.59
CA MET A 94 -17.60 -3.64 1.39
C MET A 94 -18.39 -4.89 0.99
N LEU A 95 -17.69 -6.05 0.98
CA LEU A 95 -18.24 -7.36 0.63
C LEU A 95 -18.30 -8.27 1.86
N VAL A 96 -19.35 -9.07 1.95
CA VAL A 96 -19.52 -10.06 3.01
C VAL A 96 -18.87 -11.38 2.57
N PRO A 97 -17.78 -11.83 3.20
CA PRO A 97 -16.98 -12.95 2.71
C PRO A 97 -17.74 -14.27 2.58
N ASN A 98 -18.64 -14.56 3.53
CA ASN A 98 -19.39 -15.82 3.60
C ASN A 98 -20.66 -15.85 2.74
N MET A 99 -20.84 -14.86 1.86
CA MET A 99 -21.94 -14.77 0.92
C MET A 99 -21.45 -14.88 -0.51
N THR A 100 -22.34 -15.32 -1.40
CA THR A 100 -22.10 -15.28 -2.84
C THR A 100 -22.14 -13.84 -3.37
N VAL A 101 -21.63 -13.63 -4.57
CA VAL A 101 -21.71 -12.33 -5.26
C VAL A 101 -23.16 -11.89 -5.42
N ALA A 102 -24.06 -12.81 -5.83
CA ALA A 102 -25.48 -12.52 -6.00
C ALA A 102 -26.16 -12.12 -4.67
N GLU A 103 -25.82 -12.77 -3.56
CA GLU A 103 -26.33 -12.41 -2.23
C GLU A 103 -25.84 -11.04 -1.77
N ASN A 104 -24.55 -10.73 -1.98
CA ASN A 104 -24.00 -9.40 -1.70
C ASN A 104 -24.71 -8.29 -2.47
N LEU A 105 -25.05 -8.51 -3.75
CA LEU A 105 -25.82 -7.54 -4.52
C LEU A 105 -27.27 -7.43 -4.03
N ALA A 106 -27.92 -8.58 -3.78
CA ALA A 106 -29.33 -8.61 -3.37
C ALA A 106 -29.56 -7.85 -2.07
N MET A 107 -28.62 -7.88 -1.12
CA MET A 107 -28.71 -7.09 0.11
C MET A 107 -28.71 -5.57 -0.14
N GLY A 108 -27.98 -5.10 -1.15
CA GLY A 108 -27.89 -3.67 -1.47
C GLY A 108 -29.08 -3.10 -2.26
N LEU A 109 -29.87 -3.95 -2.91
CA LEU A 109 -30.95 -3.53 -3.80
C LEU A 109 -32.33 -3.75 -3.16
N LYS A 110 -32.97 -2.67 -2.71
CA LYS A 110 -34.33 -2.72 -2.10
C LYS A 110 -35.36 -3.37 -3.04
N GLU A 111 -35.19 -3.27 -4.34
CA GLU A 111 -36.08 -3.86 -5.36
C GLU A 111 -36.08 -5.39 -5.34
N LEU A 112 -34.98 -6.00 -4.89
CA LEU A 112 -34.83 -7.45 -4.76
C LEU A 112 -35.33 -7.99 -3.40
N HIS A 113 -35.87 -7.10 -2.55
CA HIS A 113 -36.44 -7.48 -1.27
C HIS A 113 -37.96 -7.72 -1.42
N HIS A 114 -38.35 -8.98 -1.45
CA HIS A 114 -39.76 -9.38 -1.46
C HIS A 114 -40.16 -9.93 -0.09
N PHE A 115 -40.87 -9.12 0.71
CA PHE A 115 -41.49 -9.42 2.01
C PHE A 115 -40.56 -10.18 2.94
N MET A 116 -39.86 -10.98 2.95
CA MET A 116 -38.88 -11.71 3.79
C MET A 116 -37.91 -12.58 2.97
N ARG A 117 -37.87 -12.38 1.67
CA ARG A 117 -36.99 -13.14 0.77
C ARG A 117 -36.23 -12.20 -0.16
N LEU A 118 -34.94 -12.50 -0.33
CA LEU A 118 -34.10 -11.83 -1.32
C LEU A 118 -34.25 -12.52 -2.67
N ASP A 119 -34.43 -11.77 -3.74
CA ASP A 119 -34.42 -12.30 -5.10
C ASP A 119 -32.98 -12.48 -5.63
N ILE A 120 -32.37 -13.59 -5.22
CA ILE A 120 -31.00 -13.94 -5.62
C ILE A 120 -30.92 -14.21 -7.14
N LYS A 121 -32.00 -14.77 -7.75
CA LYS A 121 -32.02 -15.03 -9.20
C LYS A 121 -32.07 -13.74 -10.00
N GLY A 122 -32.86 -12.77 -9.56
CA GLY A 122 -32.89 -11.43 -10.14
C GLY A 122 -31.55 -10.70 -10.00
N ALA A 123 -30.90 -10.82 -8.83
CA ALA A 123 -29.56 -10.31 -8.61
C ALA A 123 -28.54 -10.92 -9.58
N ALA A 124 -28.52 -12.25 -9.69
CA ALA A 124 -27.61 -12.96 -10.59
C ALA A 124 -27.82 -12.56 -12.07
N LYS A 125 -29.08 -12.37 -12.50
CA LYS A 125 -29.40 -11.89 -13.85
C LYS A 125 -28.84 -10.50 -14.08
N LYS A 126 -29.06 -9.56 -13.15
CA LYS A 126 -28.57 -8.18 -13.23
C LYS A 126 -27.04 -8.10 -13.25
N ILE A 127 -26.37 -8.94 -12.46
CA ILE A 127 -24.91 -9.07 -12.48
C ILE A 127 -24.42 -9.46 -13.87
N ARG A 128 -25.02 -10.49 -14.50
CA ARG A 128 -24.63 -10.94 -15.83
C ARG A 128 -24.81 -9.84 -16.88
N GLU A 129 -25.95 -9.16 -16.87
CA GLU A 129 -26.24 -8.04 -17.81
C GLU A 129 -25.20 -6.90 -17.68
N VAL A 130 -24.87 -6.49 -16.47
CA VAL A 130 -23.89 -5.42 -16.21
C VAL A 130 -22.47 -5.91 -16.52
N SER A 131 -22.14 -7.16 -16.15
CA SER A 131 -20.87 -7.80 -16.41
C SER A 131 -20.55 -7.88 -17.91
N GLU A 132 -21.54 -8.26 -18.72
CA GLU A 132 -21.42 -8.30 -20.19
C GLU A 132 -21.28 -6.89 -20.78
N ARG A 133 -22.13 -5.94 -20.33
CA ARG A 133 -22.11 -4.56 -20.83
C ARG A 133 -20.77 -3.85 -20.66
N TYR A 134 -20.13 -4.03 -19.51
CA TYR A 134 -18.88 -3.34 -19.15
C TYR A 134 -17.64 -4.24 -19.24
N GLU A 135 -17.79 -5.44 -19.80
CA GLU A 135 -16.70 -6.42 -19.94
C GLU A 135 -15.99 -6.75 -18.63
N LEU A 136 -16.75 -6.78 -17.52
CA LEU A 136 -16.26 -7.09 -16.18
C LEU A 136 -16.70 -8.51 -15.79
N PRO A 137 -15.95 -9.57 -16.12
CA PRO A 137 -16.38 -10.95 -15.87
C PRO A 137 -16.48 -11.23 -14.37
N VAL A 138 -17.69 -11.56 -13.91
CA VAL A 138 -18.01 -11.89 -12.53
C VAL A 138 -18.91 -13.11 -12.49
N ASN A 139 -18.59 -14.10 -11.65
CA ASN A 139 -19.43 -15.26 -11.40
C ASN A 139 -20.41 -14.96 -10.24
N PRO A 140 -21.73 -14.85 -10.50
CA PRO A 140 -22.71 -14.54 -9.45
C PRO A 140 -22.80 -15.60 -8.33
N ASP A 141 -22.43 -16.84 -8.62
CA ASP A 141 -22.59 -17.97 -7.71
C ASP A 141 -21.32 -18.24 -6.87
N ALA A 142 -20.21 -17.54 -7.15
CA ALA A 142 -18.98 -17.66 -6.39
C ALA A 142 -19.10 -17.00 -5.00
N TYR A 143 -18.53 -17.62 -3.98
CA TYR A 143 -18.39 -17.02 -2.66
C TYR A 143 -17.26 -15.99 -2.66
N ILE A 144 -17.45 -14.86 -1.98
CA ILE A 144 -16.46 -13.78 -1.94
C ILE A 144 -15.11 -14.24 -1.41
N TRP A 145 -15.07 -15.09 -0.38
CA TRP A 145 -13.82 -15.62 0.19
C TRP A 145 -13.01 -16.50 -0.76
N GLN A 146 -13.59 -16.96 -1.86
CA GLN A 146 -12.92 -17.77 -2.90
C GLN A 146 -12.24 -16.92 -3.96
N LEU A 147 -12.62 -15.63 -4.04
CA LEU A 147 -12.18 -14.72 -5.08
C LEU A 147 -10.83 -14.10 -4.73
N SER A 148 -9.98 -13.96 -5.74
CA SER A 148 -8.78 -13.12 -5.65
C SER A 148 -9.14 -11.65 -5.40
N VAL A 149 -8.17 -10.86 -4.98
CA VAL A 149 -8.38 -9.42 -4.71
C VAL A 149 -8.86 -8.70 -5.98
N GLY A 150 -8.28 -8.99 -7.14
CA GLY A 150 -8.70 -8.42 -8.42
C GLY A 150 -10.12 -8.83 -8.83
N GLU A 151 -10.56 -10.06 -8.49
CA GLU A 151 -11.94 -10.48 -8.70
C GLU A 151 -12.90 -9.77 -7.75
N GLN A 152 -12.54 -9.59 -6.47
CA GLN A 152 -13.34 -8.82 -5.51
C GLN A 152 -13.49 -7.37 -5.94
N GLN A 153 -12.45 -6.76 -6.52
CA GLN A 153 -12.49 -5.42 -7.10
C GLN A 153 -13.52 -5.33 -8.23
N ARG A 154 -13.53 -6.31 -9.14
CA ARG A 154 -14.54 -6.38 -10.21
C ARG A 154 -15.96 -6.54 -9.66
N VAL A 155 -16.13 -7.34 -8.59
CA VAL A 155 -17.43 -7.49 -7.92
C VAL A 155 -17.91 -6.16 -7.33
N GLU A 156 -17.05 -5.38 -6.69
CA GLU A 156 -17.43 -4.04 -6.15
C GLU A 156 -17.85 -3.07 -7.26
N LEU A 157 -17.12 -3.06 -8.39
CA LEU A 157 -17.48 -2.26 -9.55
C LEU A 157 -18.84 -2.68 -10.12
N VAL A 158 -19.04 -3.98 -10.39
CA VAL A 158 -20.30 -4.51 -10.93
C VAL A 158 -21.46 -4.24 -9.95
N LYS A 159 -21.25 -4.42 -8.64
CA LYS A 159 -22.24 -4.10 -7.61
C LYS A 159 -22.65 -2.63 -7.68
N THR A 160 -21.70 -1.72 -7.73
CA THR A 160 -21.94 -0.27 -7.79
C THR A 160 -22.69 0.13 -9.07
N LEU A 161 -22.34 -0.46 -10.21
CA LEU A 161 -23.04 -0.26 -11.48
C LEU A 161 -24.47 -0.85 -11.47
N CYS A 162 -24.65 -2.01 -10.85
CA CYS A 162 -25.98 -2.61 -10.64
C CYS A 162 -26.88 -1.73 -9.76
N LEU A 163 -26.31 -0.97 -8.83
CA LEU A 163 -27.03 0.03 -8.03
C LEU A 163 -27.45 1.27 -8.85
N GLY A 164 -27.05 1.35 -10.12
CA GLY A 164 -27.46 2.41 -11.04
C GLY A 164 -26.51 3.59 -11.11
N ALA A 165 -25.26 3.43 -10.68
CA ALA A 165 -24.26 4.49 -10.75
C ALA A 165 -24.08 5.03 -12.18
N ARG A 166 -24.04 6.35 -12.32
CA ARG A 166 -23.73 7.14 -13.53
C ARG A 166 -22.51 8.02 -13.31
N LEU A 167 -22.18 8.29 -12.06
CA LEU A 167 -20.92 8.84 -11.60
C LEU A 167 -20.29 7.83 -10.65
N LEU A 168 -19.07 7.41 -10.96
CA LEU A 168 -18.28 6.50 -10.14
C LEU A 168 -17.19 7.27 -9.40
N ILE A 169 -17.13 7.08 -8.10
CA ILE A 169 -16.01 7.50 -7.27
C ILE A 169 -15.19 6.24 -6.96
N LEU A 170 -13.91 6.25 -7.31
CA LEU A 170 -13.00 5.12 -7.12
C LEU A 170 -11.89 5.55 -6.17
N ASP A 171 -11.88 5.00 -4.96
CA ASP A 171 -10.90 5.35 -3.92
C ASP A 171 -9.77 4.32 -3.89
N GLU A 172 -8.62 4.66 -4.46
CA GLU A 172 -7.42 3.82 -4.60
C GLU A 172 -7.71 2.40 -5.15
N PRO A 173 -8.40 2.26 -6.28
CA PRO A 173 -8.91 0.96 -6.74
C PRO A 173 -7.82 -0.02 -7.19
N THR A 174 -6.58 0.43 -7.31
CA THR A 174 -5.43 -0.36 -7.79
C THR A 174 -4.47 -0.75 -6.69
N SER A 175 -4.76 -0.37 -5.43
CA SER A 175 -3.80 -0.50 -4.31
C SER A 175 -3.38 -1.94 -4.00
N ALA A 176 -4.21 -2.93 -4.36
CA ALA A 176 -3.97 -4.35 -4.06
C ALA A 176 -3.93 -5.22 -5.34
N LEU A 177 -3.79 -4.60 -6.52
CA LEU A 177 -3.74 -5.29 -7.81
C LEU A 177 -2.31 -5.50 -8.28
N THR A 178 -2.10 -6.57 -9.05
CA THR A 178 -0.86 -6.75 -9.82
C THR A 178 -0.76 -5.69 -10.92
N PRO A 179 0.43 -5.42 -11.47
CA PRO A 179 0.60 -4.48 -12.57
C PRO A 179 -0.31 -4.79 -13.77
N GLN A 180 -0.41 -6.07 -14.16
CA GLN A 180 -1.24 -6.52 -15.27
C GLN A 180 -2.74 -6.29 -15.00
N GLU A 181 -3.19 -6.59 -13.76
CA GLU A 181 -4.57 -6.33 -13.35
C GLU A 181 -4.87 -4.83 -13.29
N THR A 182 -3.88 -4.01 -12.93
CA THR A 182 -3.97 -2.54 -12.93
C THR A 182 -4.16 -2.01 -14.35
N ASP A 183 -3.33 -2.47 -15.30
CA ASP A 183 -3.41 -2.05 -16.71
C ASP A 183 -4.77 -2.45 -17.32
N ASP A 184 -5.23 -3.68 -17.06
CA ASP A 184 -6.56 -4.16 -17.47
C ASP A 184 -7.71 -3.31 -16.88
N LEU A 185 -7.62 -2.96 -15.61
CA LEU A 185 -8.62 -2.10 -14.96
C LEU A 185 -8.62 -0.69 -15.57
N ILE A 186 -7.46 -0.08 -15.79
CA ILE A 186 -7.34 1.25 -16.38
C ILE A 186 -7.97 1.27 -17.78
N GLU A 187 -7.68 0.28 -18.64
CA GLU A 187 -8.25 0.17 -19.97
C GLU A 187 -9.79 0.05 -19.93
N ARG A 188 -10.33 -0.73 -18.98
CA ARG A 188 -11.78 -0.85 -18.80
C ARG A 188 -12.41 0.45 -18.32
N LEU A 189 -11.78 1.14 -17.37
CA LEU A 189 -12.27 2.43 -16.87
C LEU A 189 -12.27 3.50 -17.97
N GLN A 190 -11.25 3.53 -18.85
CA GLN A 190 -11.24 4.42 -20.03
C GLN A 190 -12.45 4.17 -20.95
N ARG A 191 -12.77 2.90 -21.22
CA ARG A 191 -13.96 2.55 -22.02
C ARG A 191 -15.26 2.97 -21.33
N MET A 192 -15.36 2.75 -20.01
CA MET A 192 -16.54 3.12 -19.22
C MET A 192 -16.73 4.64 -19.14
N ALA A 193 -15.64 5.41 -19.16
CA ALA A 193 -15.69 6.86 -19.10
C ALA A 193 -16.50 7.49 -20.24
N SER A 194 -16.60 6.85 -21.41
CA SER A 194 -17.46 7.34 -22.52
C SER A 194 -18.95 7.46 -22.14
N GLU A 195 -19.41 6.66 -21.18
CA GLU A 195 -20.80 6.65 -20.73
C GLU A 195 -21.01 7.25 -19.33
N LEU A 196 -19.98 7.28 -18.51
CA LEU A 196 -20.01 7.64 -17.10
C LEU A 196 -19.15 8.89 -16.82
N ALA A 197 -19.40 9.54 -15.68
CA ALA A 197 -18.44 10.44 -15.08
C ALA A 197 -17.62 9.63 -14.06
N ILE A 198 -16.30 9.84 -13.97
CA ILE A 198 -15.43 9.10 -13.03
C ILE A 198 -14.61 10.09 -12.23
N ILE A 199 -14.64 9.96 -10.89
CA ILE A 199 -13.66 10.57 -9.99
C ILE A 199 -12.72 9.47 -9.55
N PHE A 200 -11.44 9.57 -9.95
CA PHE A 200 -10.41 8.61 -9.67
C PHE A 200 -9.44 9.14 -8.62
N ILE A 201 -9.42 8.52 -7.45
CA ILE A 201 -8.51 8.89 -6.36
C ILE A 201 -7.35 7.92 -6.37
N SER A 202 -6.15 8.44 -6.58
CA SER A 202 -4.91 7.67 -6.50
C SER A 202 -3.76 8.59 -6.08
N HIS A 203 -2.76 8.02 -5.42
CA HIS A 203 -1.49 8.67 -5.17
C HIS A 203 -0.42 8.22 -6.18
N LYS A 204 -0.72 7.25 -7.05
CA LYS A 204 0.15 6.72 -8.10
C LYS A 204 0.03 7.55 -9.36
N LEU A 205 0.93 8.50 -9.55
CA LEU A 205 0.86 9.50 -10.62
C LEU A 205 0.93 8.90 -12.03
N ASN A 206 1.56 7.74 -12.19
CA ASN A 206 1.58 7.01 -13.47
C ASN A 206 0.17 6.54 -13.86
N GLU A 207 -0.63 6.05 -12.89
CA GLU A 207 -2.02 5.67 -13.12
C GLU A 207 -2.90 6.88 -13.44
N VAL A 208 -2.71 7.97 -12.70
CA VAL A 208 -3.37 9.25 -12.96
C VAL A 208 -3.08 9.73 -14.39
N LYS A 209 -1.82 9.68 -14.82
CA LYS A 209 -1.42 10.06 -16.17
C LYS A 209 -2.01 9.16 -17.25
N ALA A 210 -2.14 7.87 -16.99
CA ALA A 210 -2.70 6.90 -17.92
C ALA A 210 -4.21 7.02 -18.09
N LEU A 211 -4.95 7.34 -16.98
CA LEU A 211 -6.41 7.25 -16.99
C LEU A 211 -7.12 8.60 -17.13
N SER A 212 -6.62 9.68 -16.50
CA SER A 212 -7.43 10.88 -16.30
C SER A 212 -7.26 11.94 -17.38
N ASP A 213 -8.36 12.63 -17.69
CA ASP A 213 -8.39 13.81 -18.56
C ASP A 213 -7.93 15.05 -17.83
N ARG A 214 -8.41 15.21 -16.59
CA ARG A 214 -8.07 16.33 -15.71
C ARG A 214 -7.64 15.84 -14.35
N VAL A 215 -6.82 16.66 -13.68
CA VAL A 215 -6.35 16.43 -12.32
C VAL A 215 -6.62 17.63 -11.43
N SER A 216 -7.20 17.35 -10.26
CA SER A 216 -7.33 18.31 -9.15
C SER A 216 -6.45 17.87 -8.00
N ILE A 217 -5.56 18.74 -7.56
CA ILE A 217 -4.61 18.44 -6.47
C ILE A 217 -5.08 19.14 -5.20
N LEU A 218 -5.30 18.33 -4.15
CA LEU A 218 -5.61 18.80 -2.81
C LEU A 218 -4.36 18.82 -1.93
N ARG A 219 -4.17 19.93 -1.21
CA ARG A 219 -3.14 20.06 -0.18
C ARG A 219 -3.68 20.88 1.00
N HIS A 220 -3.54 20.35 2.22
CA HIS A 220 -4.02 21.00 3.45
C HIS A 220 -5.49 21.45 3.40
N GLY A 221 -6.36 20.62 2.80
CA GLY A 221 -7.80 20.91 2.71
C GLY A 221 -8.21 21.84 1.57
N ALA A 222 -7.29 22.36 0.76
CA ALA A 222 -7.58 23.27 -0.34
C ALA A 222 -7.15 22.67 -1.69
N VAL A 223 -7.83 23.09 -2.78
CA VAL A 223 -7.40 22.80 -4.16
C VAL A 223 -6.26 23.76 -4.51
N VAL A 224 -5.05 23.21 -4.70
CA VAL A 224 -3.86 23.98 -5.08
C VAL A 224 -3.61 23.98 -6.58
N PHE A 225 -4.18 23.02 -7.30
CA PHE A 225 -4.09 22.92 -8.75
C PHE A 225 -5.33 22.24 -9.34
N ASN A 226 -5.74 22.69 -10.52
CA ASN A 226 -6.78 22.06 -11.33
C ASN A 226 -6.46 22.33 -12.81
N GLY A 227 -6.20 21.27 -13.58
CA GLY A 227 -5.78 21.39 -14.97
C GLY A 227 -5.89 20.08 -15.74
N ARG A 228 -5.49 20.11 -17.02
CA ARG A 228 -5.45 18.91 -17.88
C ARG A 228 -4.26 18.04 -17.48
N THR A 229 -4.50 16.77 -17.29
CA THR A 229 -3.46 15.81 -16.90
C THR A 229 -2.38 15.66 -17.98
N ALA A 230 -2.77 15.77 -19.25
CA ALA A 230 -1.87 15.64 -20.41
C ALA A 230 -0.74 16.69 -20.41
N ASP A 231 -0.98 17.89 -19.85
CA ASP A 231 -0.07 19.01 -19.92
C ASP A 231 1.07 18.94 -18.87
N HIS A 232 1.03 17.95 -17.96
CA HIS A 232 1.98 17.83 -16.86
C HIS A 232 2.64 16.46 -16.82
N THR A 233 3.91 16.43 -16.41
CA THR A 233 4.65 15.21 -16.10
C THR A 233 4.29 14.68 -14.71
N PRO A 234 4.49 13.39 -14.41
CA PRO A 234 4.32 12.86 -13.05
C PRO A 234 5.14 13.60 -11.99
N SER A 235 6.36 14.04 -12.32
CA SER A 235 7.23 14.79 -11.41
C SER A 235 6.68 16.18 -11.08
N GLU A 236 6.12 16.90 -12.08
CA GLU A 236 5.48 18.19 -11.85
C GLU A 236 4.22 18.04 -10.98
N LEU A 237 3.41 17.02 -11.22
CA LEU A 237 2.25 16.72 -10.38
C LEU A 237 2.66 16.37 -8.94
N ALA A 238 3.76 15.62 -8.77
CA ALA A 238 4.33 15.34 -7.46
C ALA A 238 4.75 16.62 -6.72
N ALA A 239 5.45 17.51 -7.42
CA ALA A 239 5.87 18.80 -6.85
C ALA A 239 4.68 19.67 -6.43
N LEU A 240 3.59 19.68 -7.21
CA LEU A 240 2.36 20.38 -6.85
C LEU A 240 1.66 19.76 -5.62
N MET A 241 1.73 18.42 -5.47
CA MET A 241 1.15 17.71 -4.33
C MET A 241 1.87 18.04 -3.02
N THR A 242 3.20 17.99 -3.05
CA THR A 242 4.04 18.16 -1.85
C THR A 242 4.38 19.63 -1.56
N GLY A 243 4.39 20.46 -2.61
CA GLY A 243 4.79 21.86 -2.55
C GLY A 243 6.30 22.08 -2.69
N HIS A 244 7.06 21.04 -2.97
CA HIS A 244 8.48 21.09 -3.30
C HIS A 244 8.79 20.00 -4.33
N GLU A 245 9.92 20.12 -5.00
CA GLU A 245 10.39 19.11 -5.94
C GLU A 245 10.70 17.82 -5.18
N VAL A 246 10.01 16.71 -5.51
CA VAL A 246 10.23 15.38 -4.92
C VAL A 246 11.06 14.57 -5.89
N THR A 247 12.24 14.18 -5.45
CA THR A 247 13.06 13.22 -6.16
C THR A 247 13.22 11.98 -5.31
N LEU A 248 12.46 10.92 -5.62
CA LEU A 248 12.63 9.67 -4.91
C LEU A 248 14.06 9.17 -5.12
N PRO A 249 14.83 8.99 -4.04
CA PRO A 249 16.21 8.55 -4.16
C PRO A 249 16.30 7.15 -4.74
N ARG A 250 17.32 6.91 -5.54
CA ARG A 250 17.60 5.63 -6.19
C ARG A 250 18.91 5.03 -5.68
N ASN A 251 18.96 3.72 -5.69
CA ASN A 251 20.19 2.99 -5.44
C ASN A 251 21.11 3.12 -6.66
N GLU A 252 22.25 3.77 -6.49
CA GLU A 252 23.24 4.00 -7.56
C GLU A 252 24.18 2.79 -7.79
N GLY A 253 23.93 1.67 -7.12
CA GLY A 253 24.59 0.40 -7.40
C GLY A 253 26.11 0.41 -7.19
N ILE A 254 26.58 0.73 -6.00
CA ILE A 254 28.00 0.53 -5.67
C ILE A 254 28.17 -0.93 -5.26
N GLY A 255 28.55 -1.78 -6.22
CA GLY A 255 28.79 -3.21 -6.01
C GLY A 255 29.99 -3.49 -5.12
N LEU A 256 29.76 -3.57 -3.83
CA LEU A 256 30.72 -4.16 -2.92
C LEU A 256 30.27 -5.61 -2.62
N GLN A 257 31.06 -6.60 -3.05
CA GLN A 257 30.92 -7.96 -2.55
C GLN A 257 31.31 -7.94 -1.06
N ARG A 258 30.29 -7.90 -0.21
CA ARG A 258 30.46 -7.95 1.25
C ARG A 258 30.11 -9.35 1.77
N GLU A 259 30.52 -9.63 3.02
CA GLU A 259 30.23 -10.91 3.69
C GLU A 259 28.71 -11.16 3.81
N VAL A 260 28.34 -12.44 3.73
CA VAL A 260 26.95 -12.87 3.98
C VAL A 260 26.63 -12.64 5.46
N LEU A 261 25.67 -11.78 5.71
CA LEU A 261 25.22 -11.40 7.05
C LEU A 261 24.05 -12.27 7.53
N LEU A 262 23.08 -12.54 6.62
CA LEU A 262 21.94 -13.41 6.89
C LEU A 262 21.91 -14.50 5.82
N SER A 263 21.80 -15.75 6.26
CA SER A 263 21.59 -16.92 5.40
C SER A 263 20.36 -17.69 5.89
N VAL A 264 19.41 -17.84 5.00
CA VAL A 264 18.18 -18.63 5.22
C VAL A 264 18.24 -19.83 4.30
N GLN A 265 18.11 -21.04 4.84
CA GLN A 265 18.23 -22.28 4.09
C GLN A 265 17.05 -23.21 4.35
N ASN A 266 16.38 -23.57 3.26
CA ASN A 266 15.26 -24.53 3.24
C ASN A 266 14.18 -24.21 4.30
N LEU A 267 13.86 -22.93 4.48
CA LEU A 267 12.97 -22.46 5.53
C LEU A 267 11.53 -22.89 5.27
N CYS A 268 10.93 -23.58 6.24
CA CYS A 268 9.53 -23.96 6.25
C CYS A 268 8.82 -23.33 7.46
N VAL A 269 7.67 -22.70 7.21
CA VAL A 269 6.89 -22.01 8.24
C VAL A 269 5.40 -22.24 8.00
N ARG A 270 4.63 -22.44 9.09
CA ARG A 270 3.17 -22.55 9.03
C ARG A 270 2.51 -21.18 9.17
N GLY A 271 1.42 -21.01 8.44
CA GLY A 271 0.52 -19.88 8.57
C GLY A 271 -0.47 -20.03 9.74
N ASP A 272 -1.28 -19.02 9.96
CA ASP A 272 -2.26 -18.95 11.06
C ASP A 272 -3.31 -20.08 11.00
N ARG A 273 -3.57 -20.62 9.82
CA ARG A 273 -4.50 -21.75 9.60
C ARG A 273 -3.84 -23.13 9.71
N GLY A 274 -2.57 -23.20 10.12
CA GLY A 274 -1.79 -24.43 10.25
C GLY A 274 -1.29 -25.02 8.93
N ASN A 275 -1.61 -24.43 7.79
CA ASN A 275 -1.07 -24.82 6.48
C ASN A 275 0.38 -24.37 6.34
N LEU A 276 1.17 -25.12 5.56
CA LEU A 276 2.54 -24.72 5.23
C LEU A 276 2.51 -23.56 4.25
N VAL A 277 2.97 -22.37 4.69
CA VAL A 277 2.99 -21.14 3.88
C VAL A 277 4.37 -20.93 3.26
N LEU A 278 5.46 -21.08 4.03
CA LEU A 278 6.80 -21.17 3.47
C LEU A 278 7.20 -22.63 3.31
N ASN A 279 7.73 -22.98 2.15
CA ASN A 279 8.01 -24.37 1.81
C ASN A 279 9.38 -24.48 1.11
N GLY A 280 10.46 -24.46 1.91
CA GLY A 280 11.83 -24.55 1.42
C GLY A 280 12.30 -23.23 0.79
N LEU A 281 12.21 -22.12 1.55
CA LEU A 281 12.69 -20.81 1.11
C LEU A 281 14.18 -20.66 1.38
N ASP A 282 14.94 -20.26 0.36
CA ASP A 282 16.36 -19.96 0.44
C ASP A 282 16.61 -18.49 0.10
N LEU A 283 17.41 -17.79 0.93
CA LEU A 283 17.78 -16.40 0.68
C LEU A 283 19.05 -16.03 1.44
N GLU A 284 19.93 -15.26 0.80
CA GLU A 284 21.09 -14.64 1.43
C GLU A 284 21.02 -13.12 1.34
N LEU A 285 21.38 -12.45 2.44
CA LEU A 285 21.53 -11.01 2.54
C LEU A 285 22.94 -10.67 2.99
N ARG A 286 23.57 -9.75 2.29
CA ARG A 286 24.94 -9.31 2.57
C ARG A 286 24.96 -7.97 3.32
N ALA A 287 26.05 -7.69 4.01
CA ALA A 287 26.26 -6.40 4.65
C ALA A 287 26.28 -5.28 3.58
N GLY A 288 25.55 -4.19 3.84
CA GLY A 288 25.45 -3.05 2.92
C GLY A 288 24.75 -3.35 1.60
N GLU A 289 23.87 -4.34 1.60
CA GLU A 289 23.03 -4.72 0.47
C GLU A 289 21.56 -4.49 0.81
N ILE A 290 20.77 -4.09 -0.16
CA ILE A 290 19.31 -4.15 -0.11
C ILE A 290 18.84 -5.31 -0.99
N VAL A 291 18.25 -6.34 -0.40
CA VAL A 291 17.52 -7.37 -1.12
C VAL A 291 16.03 -7.03 -1.05
N GLY A 292 15.45 -6.70 -2.20
CA GLY A 292 14.01 -6.49 -2.33
C GLY A 292 13.28 -7.80 -2.50
N VAL A 293 12.17 -7.99 -1.82
CA VAL A 293 11.27 -9.14 -2.00
C VAL A 293 10.01 -8.67 -2.71
N ALA A 294 9.85 -9.08 -3.95
CA ALA A 294 8.68 -8.79 -4.77
C ALA A 294 7.75 -10.01 -4.82
N GLY A 295 6.44 -9.79 -4.72
CA GLY A 295 5.44 -10.85 -4.81
C GLY A 295 4.04 -10.31 -4.53
N VAL A 296 3.02 -10.98 -5.06
CA VAL A 296 1.62 -10.65 -4.75
C VAL A 296 1.35 -10.97 -3.27
N SER A 297 0.56 -10.14 -2.62
CA SER A 297 0.17 -10.31 -1.22
C SER A 297 -0.35 -11.73 -0.95
N GLY A 298 0.03 -12.31 0.19
CA GLY A 298 -0.38 -13.68 0.57
C GLY A 298 0.53 -14.81 0.05
N ASN A 299 1.66 -14.49 -0.57
CA ASN A 299 2.64 -15.49 -0.99
C ASN A 299 3.67 -15.88 0.09
N GLY A 300 3.50 -15.43 1.34
CA GLY A 300 4.35 -15.81 2.47
C GLY A 300 5.33 -14.72 2.93
N GLN A 301 5.23 -13.51 2.40
CA GLN A 301 6.11 -12.39 2.76
C GLN A 301 6.05 -12.06 4.25
N ARG A 302 4.83 -12.01 4.81
CA ARG A 302 4.61 -11.74 6.23
C ARG A 302 5.19 -12.84 7.10
N GLU A 303 4.87 -14.09 6.79
CA GLU A 303 5.36 -15.25 7.54
C GLU A 303 6.88 -15.35 7.50
N PHE A 304 7.50 -14.93 6.39
CA PHE A 304 8.95 -14.83 6.26
C PHE A 304 9.54 -13.77 7.19
N ALA A 305 8.99 -12.57 7.17
CA ALA A 305 9.43 -11.48 8.04
C ALA A 305 9.23 -11.81 9.53
N ASP A 306 8.06 -12.39 9.90
CA ASP A 306 7.75 -12.81 11.25
C ASP A 306 8.72 -13.89 11.76
N ALA A 307 9.09 -14.85 10.90
CA ALA A 307 10.06 -15.88 11.25
C ALA A 307 11.46 -15.28 11.51
N LEU A 308 11.90 -14.33 10.68
CA LEU A 308 13.15 -13.60 10.88
C LEU A 308 13.15 -12.77 12.16
N ALA A 309 12.01 -12.23 12.55
CA ALA A 309 11.84 -11.46 13.79
C ALA A 309 11.61 -12.35 15.04
N GLY A 310 11.53 -13.68 14.88
CA GLY A 310 11.23 -14.62 15.97
C GLY A 310 9.80 -14.56 16.48
N LEU A 311 8.90 -13.91 15.72
CA LEU A 311 7.48 -13.79 16.05
C LEU A 311 6.69 -15.02 15.62
N ARG A 312 7.26 -15.85 14.73
CA ARG A 312 6.65 -17.07 14.22
C ARG A 312 7.64 -18.24 14.31
N PRO A 313 7.22 -19.41 14.81
CA PRO A 313 8.11 -20.57 14.93
C PRO A 313 8.50 -21.12 13.56
N VAL A 314 9.78 -21.50 13.43
CA VAL A 314 10.32 -22.23 12.27
C VAL A 314 10.00 -23.69 12.44
N GLU A 315 9.41 -24.32 11.41
CA GLU A 315 9.09 -25.76 11.41
C GLU A 315 10.30 -26.59 11.00
N SER A 316 11.01 -26.15 9.97
CA SER A 316 12.27 -26.77 9.51
C SER A 316 13.10 -25.75 8.72
N GLY A 317 14.35 -26.12 8.45
CA GLY A 317 15.33 -25.23 7.83
C GLY A 317 16.15 -24.46 8.85
N SER A 318 16.94 -23.50 8.39
CA SER A 318 17.81 -22.73 9.26
C SER A 318 17.85 -21.25 8.92
N ILE A 319 17.99 -20.42 9.96
CA ILE A 319 18.25 -18.97 9.88
C ILE A 319 19.58 -18.73 10.57
N THR A 320 20.60 -18.36 9.84
CA THR A 320 21.91 -18.00 10.36
C THR A 320 22.13 -16.51 10.18
N PHE A 321 22.43 -15.78 11.25
CA PHE A 321 22.69 -14.34 11.24
C PHE A 321 23.99 -14.03 11.96
N ASP A 322 24.91 -13.36 11.26
CA ASP A 322 26.25 -13.00 11.78
C ASP A 322 26.95 -14.22 12.41
N GLY A 323 26.90 -15.38 11.72
CA GLY A 323 27.47 -16.64 12.15
C GLY A 323 26.73 -17.38 13.27
N LYS A 324 25.60 -16.85 13.77
CA LYS A 324 24.79 -17.45 14.84
C LYS A 324 23.52 -18.07 14.26
N ASN A 325 23.18 -19.27 14.69
CA ASN A 325 21.89 -19.89 14.36
C ASN A 325 20.77 -19.25 15.20
N LEU A 326 19.81 -18.62 14.54
CA LEU A 326 18.65 -17.96 15.14
C LEU A 326 17.31 -18.64 14.82
N SER A 327 17.32 -19.87 14.28
CA SER A 327 16.11 -20.58 13.84
C SER A 327 15.03 -20.72 14.92
N HIS A 328 15.43 -20.80 16.19
CA HIS A 328 14.53 -20.92 17.34
C HIS A 328 14.80 -19.84 18.39
N ALA A 329 15.42 -18.73 17.97
CA ALA A 329 15.71 -17.60 18.85
C ALA A 329 14.42 -16.85 19.23
N THR A 330 14.40 -16.31 20.43
CA THR A 330 13.33 -15.42 20.85
C THR A 330 13.47 -14.05 20.16
N PRO A 331 12.40 -13.23 20.06
CA PRO A 331 12.51 -11.86 19.55
C PRO A 331 13.58 -11.04 20.26
N ARG A 332 13.76 -11.27 21.55
CA ARG A 332 14.80 -10.59 22.33
C ARG A 332 16.23 -10.97 21.88
N ASP A 333 16.47 -12.27 21.64
CA ASP A 333 17.78 -12.75 21.18
C ASP A 333 18.11 -12.16 19.79
N ILE A 334 17.10 -12.06 18.90
CA ILE A 334 17.23 -11.47 17.57
C ILE A 334 17.54 -9.97 17.65
N ILE A 335 16.84 -9.26 18.54
CA ILE A 335 17.10 -7.85 18.81
C ILE A 335 18.52 -7.65 19.35
N GLU A 336 18.98 -8.49 20.30
CA GLU A 336 20.31 -8.44 20.89
C GLU A 336 21.41 -8.85 19.89
N ALA A 337 21.10 -9.71 18.91
CA ALA A 337 22.00 -10.04 17.80
C ALA A 337 22.21 -8.87 16.83
N GLY A 338 21.35 -7.86 16.85
CA GLY A 338 21.48 -6.65 16.03
C GLY A 338 20.59 -6.65 14.78
N MET A 339 19.49 -7.39 14.77
CA MET A 339 18.48 -7.33 13.71
C MET A 339 17.38 -6.35 14.10
N GLY A 340 17.15 -5.34 13.26
CA GLY A 340 16.02 -4.42 13.34
C GLY A 340 14.82 -4.95 12.58
N TYR A 341 13.61 -4.59 13.02
CA TYR A 341 12.36 -5.02 12.39
C TYR A 341 11.35 -3.88 12.33
N VAL A 342 10.95 -3.52 11.11
CA VAL A 342 9.85 -2.60 10.80
C VAL A 342 8.68 -3.45 10.34
N PRO A 343 7.60 -3.56 11.13
CA PRO A 343 6.47 -4.44 10.83
C PRO A 343 5.54 -3.87 9.76
N GLU A 344 4.69 -4.75 9.20
CA GLU A 344 3.64 -4.37 8.24
C GLU A 344 2.60 -3.46 8.89
N ASP A 345 2.04 -3.87 10.04
CA ASP A 345 1.06 -3.06 10.76
C ASP A 345 1.75 -2.14 11.78
N ARG A 346 1.92 -0.89 11.37
CA ARG A 346 2.56 0.13 12.22
C ARG A 346 1.77 0.47 13.47
N GLN A 347 0.41 0.32 13.47
CA GLN A 347 -0.42 0.73 14.59
C GLN A 347 -0.56 -0.36 15.66
N THR A 348 -0.70 -1.62 15.24
CA THR A 348 -0.93 -2.74 16.17
C THR A 348 0.36 -3.47 16.54
N GLU A 349 1.33 -3.54 15.62
CA GLU A 349 2.61 -4.23 15.82
C GLU A 349 3.78 -3.27 16.01
N GLY A 350 3.72 -2.11 15.36
CA GLY A 350 4.84 -1.16 15.32
C GLY A 350 4.98 -0.30 16.57
N ILE A 351 3.89 0.11 17.20
CA ILE A 351 3.87 1.01 18.35
C ILE A 351 2.92 0.51 19.44
N VAL A 352 3.03 1.10 20.63
CA VAL A 352 1.98 1.08 21.66
C VAL A 352 1.25 2.42 21.56
N PRO A 353 0.01 2.47 20.98
CA PRO A 353 -0.65 3.73 20.64
C PRO A 353 -0.89 4.68 21.81
N SER A 354 -1.15 4.12 23.01
CA SER A 354 -1.36 4.89 24.24
C SER A 354 -0.08 5.41 24.89
N PHE A 355 1.10 4.88 24.49
CA PHE A 355 2.38 5.34 25.00
C PHE A 355 2.80 6.63 24.31
N SER A 356 3.58 7.45 25.02
CA SER A 356 4.16 8.66 24.45
C SER A 356 5.19 8.31 23.36
N ILE A 357 5.50 9.28 22.51
CA ILE A 357 6.53 9.15 21.47
C ILE A 357 7.86 8.76 22.11
N LYS A 358 8.26 9.44 23.20
CA LYS A 358 9.51 9.16 23.91
C LYS A 358 9.58 7.74 24.46
N ASP A 359 8.45 7.17 24.92
CA ASP A 359 8.40 5.81 25.43
C ASP A 359 8.46 4.78 24.30
N ASN A 360 7.76 5.03 23.17
CA ASN A 360 7.86 4.18 21.98
C ASN A 360 9.27 4.15 21.37
N LEU A 361 10.00 5.28 21.41
CA LEU A 361 11.37 5.36 20.89
C LEU A 361 12.37 4.50 21.65
N ILE A 362 12.15 4.24 22.95
CA ILE A 362 13.03 3.41 23.79
C ILE A 362 12.48 2.00 24.04
N LEU A 363 11.37 1.63 23.42
CA LEU A 363 10.60 0.41 23.73
C LEU A 363 11.45 -0.88 23.73
N LYS A 364 12.43 -0.97 22.84
CA LYS A 364 13.37 -2.11 22.76
C LYS A 364 14.62 -1.96 23.66
N ASP A 365 14.88 -0.74 24.17
CA ASP A 365 16.12 -0.38 24.88
C ASP A 365 15.92 0.05 26.33
N PHE A 366 14.67 0.12 26.81
CA PHE A 366 14.34 0.65 28.14
C PHE A 366 15.12 -0.01 29.28
N ALA A 367 15.49 -1.30 29.14
CA ALA A 367 16.24 -2.05 30.14
C ALA A 367 17.75 -1.84 30.07
N THR A 368 18.29 -1.14 29.08
CA THR A 368 19.71 -0.89 28.92
C THR A 368 20.24 0.09 29.99
N LYS A 369 21.53 0.00 30.32
CA LYS A 369 22.18 0.93 31.26
C LYS A 369 22.09 2.40 30.84
N ARG A 370 21.84 2.67 29.54
CA ARG A 370 21.61 4.01 28.99
C ARG A 370 20.34 4.62 29.57
N PHE A 371 19.23 3.88 29.53
CA PHE A 371 17.89 4.38 29.85
C PHE A 371 17.39 3.95 31.24
N SER A 372 18.04 2.95 31.87
CA SER A 372 17.66 2.44 33.19
C SER A 372 18.88 2.36 34.13
N ARG A 373 18.65 2.67 35.40
CA ARG A 373 19.62 2.48 36.48
C ARG A 373 18.89 1.94 37.71
N PHE A 374 19.35 0.80 38.26
CA PHE A 374 18.69 0.14 39.39
C PHE A 374 17.19 -0.06 39.23
N SER A 375 16.74 -0.46 38.03
CA SER A 375 15.33 -0.63 37.64
C SER A 375 14.52 0.66 37.56
N PHE A 376 15.12 1.84 37.71
CA PHE A 376 14.46 3.13 37.52
C PHE A 376 14.81 3.74 36.16
N LEU A 377 13.81 4.22 35.44
CA LEU A 377 13.99 4.90 34.17
C LEU A 377 14.62 6.29 34.36
N ARG A 378 15.61 6.60 33.53
CA ARG A 378 16.36 7.87 33.55
C ARG A 378 15.59 8.90 32.67
N ARG A 379 14.53 9.47 33.24
CA ARG A 379 13.56 10.31 32.50
C ARG A 379 14.20 11.39 31.65
N LYS A 380 15.16 12.15 32.20
CA LYS A 380 15.85 13.21 31.44
C LYS A 380 16.61 12.67 30.24
N VAL A 381 17.31 11.54 30.37
CA VAL A 381 18.03 10.91 29.26
C VAL A 381 17.07 10.42 28.16
N ILE A 382 15.87 9.97 28.56
CA ILE A 382 14.84 9.53 27.63
C ILE A 382 14.26 10.74 26.86
N GLU A 383 14.03 11.85 27.56
CA GLU A 383 13.55 13.10 26.95
C GLU A 383 14.58 13.68 25.97
N ASP A 384 15.83 13.83 26.40
CA ASP A 384 16.93 14.32 25.56
C ASP A 384 17.13 13.44 24.31
N ASN A 385 17.03 12.10 24.47
CA ASN A 385 17.08 11.16 23.35
C ASN A 385 15.90 11.31 22.40
N ALA A 386 14.70 11.49 22.94
CA ALA A 386 13.49 11.64 22.12
C ALA A 386 13.52 12.94 21.33
N ASP A 387 13.98 14.05 21.91
CA ASP A 387 14.11 15.34 21.21
C ASP A 387 15.16 15.25 20.09
N THR A 388 16.31 14.61 20.36
CA THR A 388 17.34 14.35 19.33
C THR A 388 16.80 13.53 18.16
N LEU A 389 16.06 12.44 18.45
CA LEU A 389 15.49 11.59 17.40
C LEU A 389 14.35 12.28 16.68
N ARG A 390 13.53 13.09 17.37
CA ARG A 390 12.49 13.89 16.75
C ARG A 390 13.06 14.82 15.67
N GLU A 391 14.14 15.52 15.97
CA GLU A 391 14.80 16.41 15.03
C GLU A 391 15.47 15.65 13.89
N ARG A 392 16.24 14.60 14.20
CA ARG A 392 16.96 13.81 13.19
C ARG A 392 16.04 13.11 12.19
N PHE A 393 14.90 12.62 12.65
CA PHE A 393 13.94 11.89 11.82
C PHE A 393 12.74 12.74 11.36
N ASP A 394 12.80 14.07 11.57
CA ASP A 394 11.71 15.00 11.23
C ASP A 394 10.34 14.48 11.69
N ILE A 395 10.23 14.06 12.97
CA ILE A 395 8.96 13.60 13.54
C ILE A 395 8.13 14.81 13.92
N ARG A 396 7.05 15.08 13.18
CA ARG A 396 6.18 16.22 13.40
C ARG A 396 5.18 15.91 14.51
N CYS A 397 5.37 16.56 15.65
CA CYS A 397 4.51 16.43 16.83
C CYS A 397 4.56 17.72 17.65
N SER A 398 3.52 17.97 18.45
CA SER A 398 3.48 19.11 19.38
C SER A 398 4.46 18.91 20.56
N SER A 399 4.65 17.69 21.01
CA SER A 399 5.54 17.29 22.10
C SER A 399 5.89 15.81 22.00
N THR A 400 7.11 15.42 22.40
CA THR A 400 7.51 14.01 22.53
C THR A 400 6.74 13.26 23.63
N SER A 401 6.00 13.97 24.47
CA SER A 401 5.07 13.41 25.46
C SER A 401 3.66 13.10 24.91
N THR A 402 3.37 13.48 23.67
CA THR A 402 2.09 13.15 23.00
C THR A 402 1.97 11.64 22.80
N ALA A 403 0.75 11.10 22.92
CA ALA A 403 0.45 9.70 22.63
C ALA A 403 0.74 9.41 21.14
N THR A 404 1.51 8.36 20.85
CA THR A 404 1.99 8.06 19.49
C THR A 404 0.84 7.75 18.53
N GLY A 405 -0.25 7.15 19.02
CA GLY A 405 -1.44 6.87 18.22
C GLY A 405 -2.18 8.10 17.68
N ALA A 406 -1.86 9.30 18.20
CA ALA A 406 -2.43 10.56 17.70
C ALA A 406 -1.67 11.14 16.49
N LEU A 407 -0.54 10.54 16.11
CA LEU A 407 0.26 10.99 14.97
C LEU A 407 -0.34 10.52 13.64
N SER A 408 0.01 11.23 12.55
CA SER A 408 -0.25 10.74 11.19
C SER A 408 0.55 9.46 10.91
N GLY A 409 0.07 8.64 9.96
CA GLY A 409 0.73 7.39 9.58
C GLY A 409 2.21 7.55 9.21
N GLY A 410 2.56 8.60 8.47
CA GLY A 410 3.96 8.90 8.13
C GLY A 410 4.81 9.22 9.36
N ASN A 411 4.29 9.97 10.34
CA ASN A 411 5.02 10.26 11.57
C ASN A 411 5.15 9.03 12.48
N ILE A 412 4.12 8.16 12.55
CA ILE A 412 4.23 6.86 13.25
C ILE A 412 5.36 6.03 12.63
N GLN A 413 5.42 5.97 11.29
CA GLN A 413 6.47 5.23 10.58
C GLN A 413 7.87 5.79 10.86
N LYS A 414 8.00 7.12 10.91
CA LYS A 414 9.25 7.79 11.31
C LYS A 414 9.66 7.44 12.75
N VAL A 415 8.71 7.32 13.70
CA VAL A 415 8.99 6.87 15.08
C VAL A 415 9.52 5.44 15.10
N ILE A 416 8.88 4.52 14.35
CA ILE A 416 9.32 3.13 14.26
C ILE A 416 10.72 3.06 13.66
N LEU A 417 10.95 3.73 12.54
CA LEU A 417 12.24 3.73 11.87
C LEU A 417 13.34 4.36 12.72
N ALA A 418 13.03 5.47 13.42
CA ALA A 418 13.95 6.11 14.37
C ALA A 418 14.38 5.16 15.48
N ARG A 419 13.43 4.42 16.06
CA ARG A 419 13.71 3.40 17.08
C ARG A 419 14.62 2.30 16.55
N GLU A 420 14.29 1.74 15.39
CA GLU A 420 15.05 0.61 14.82
C GLU A 420 16.46 1.02 14.38
N ILE A 421 16.60 2.16 13.70
CA ILE A 421 17.89 2.66 13.18
C ILE A 421 18.80 3.17 14.29
N SER A 422 18.26 3.86 15.30
CA SER A 422 19.09 4.47 16.37
C SER A 422 19.85 3.45 17.23
N ARG A 423 19.46 2.20 17.16
CA ARG A 423 20.16 1.08 17.84
C ARG A 423 21.43 0.63 17.12
N GLY A 424 21.69 1.09 15.89
CA GLY A 424 22.80 0.64 15.07
C GLY A 424 22.66 -0.84 14.65
N PRO A 425 21.57 -1.24 13.99
CA PRO A 425 21.36 -2.63 13.59
C PRO A 425 22.39 -3.04 12.52
N LYS A 426 22.78 -4.31 12.53
CA LYS A 426 23.60 -4.92 11.46
C LYS A 426 22.74 -5.25 10.25
N ALA A 427 21.49 -5.68 10.48
CA ALA A 427 20.49 -5.86 9.44
C ALA A 427 19.15 -5.25 9.84
N LEU A 428 18.35 -4.86 8.82
CA LEU A 428 17.01 -4.33 8.97
C LEU A 428 16.05 -5.11 8.06
N VAL A 429 15.04 -5.72 8.65
CA VAL A 429 13.89 -6.26 7.92
C VAL A 429 12.81 -5.19 7.88
N ALA A 430 12.49 -4.66 6.71
CA ALA A 430 11.53 -3.60 6.51
C ALA A 430 10.34 -4.12 5.68
N VAL A 431 9.17 -4.25 6.33
CA VAL A 431 7.96 -4.79 5.71
C VAL A 431 7.01 -3.65 5.40
N TYR A 432 6.76 -3.43 4.11
CA TYR A 432 5.89 -2.35 3.59
C TYR A 432 6.16 -0.98 4.24
N PRO A 433 7.45 -0.54 4.30
CA PRO A 433 7.84 0.61 5.11
C PRO A 433 7.18 1.91 4.67
N THR A 434 6.71 2.00 3.42
CA THR A 434 6.11 3.20 2.84
C THR A 434 4.61 3.06 2.57
N ARG A 435 4.00 1.92 2.94
CA ARG A 435 2.59 1.67 2.67
C ARG A 435 1.68 2.70 3.35
N GLY A 436 0.84 3.37 2.56
CA GLY A 436 -0.16 4.31 3.07
C GLY A 436 0.42 5.51 3.82
N ILE A 437 1.58 6.03 3.41
CA ILE A 437 2.15 7.30 3.85
C ILE A 437 2.20 8.29 2.68
N ASP A 438 2.42 9.56 3.00
CA ASP A 438 2.58 10.61 1.99
C ASP A 438 3.95 10.56 1.30
N MET A 439 4.05 11.21 0.14
CA MET A 439 5.26 11.22 -0.68
C MET A 439 6.48 11.78 0.04
N GLY A 440 6.32 12.84 0.86
CA GLY A 440 7.42 13.40 1.61
C GLY A 440 7.95 12.45 2.68
N ALA A 441 7.07 11.72 3.36
CA ALA A 441 7.48 10.67 4.29
C ALA A 441 8.13 9.48 3.55
N GLN A 442 7.66 9.13 2.35
CA GLN A 442 8.25 8.09 1.52
C GLN A 442 9.67 8.44 1.09
N GLU A 443 9.89 9.66 0.56
CA GLU A 443 11.21 10.17 0.20
C GLU A 443 12.18 10.10 1.37
N PHE A 444 11.74 10.54 2.56
CA PHE A 444 12.54 10.48 3.78
C PHE A 444 12.93 9.04 4.13
N ILE A 445 11.98 8.10 4.11
CA ILE A 445 12.23 6.69 4.46
C ILE A 445 13.21 6.06 3.47
N HIS A 446 13.02 6.29 2.16
CA HIS A 446 13.93 5.80 1.13
C HIS A 446 15.36 6.32 1.35
N SER A 447 15.49 7.63 1.66
CA SER A 447 16.79 8.22 1.97
C SER A 447 17.45 7.55 3.18
N GLN A 448 16.68 7.28 4.24
CA GLN A 448 17.19 6.61 5.43
C GLN A 448 17.63 5.16 5.15
N LEU A 449 16.87 4.40 4.35
CA LEU A 449 17.25 3.04 3.98
C LEU A 449 18.55 3.03 3.15
N LEU A 450 18.68 3.91 2.15
CA LEU A 450 19.90 4.02 1.34
C LEU A 450 21.11 4.51 2.15
N GLU A 451 20.91 5.43 3.08
CA GLU A 451 21.95 5.88 4.00
C GLU A 451 22.46 4.72 4.86
N ARG A 452 21.54 3.93 5.46
CA ARG A 452 21.94 2.75 6.28
C ARG A 452 22.62 1.67 5.43
N ARG A 453 22.17 1.44 4.19
CA ARG A 453 22.88 0.57 3.25
C ARG A 453 24.34 1.01 3.05
N ARG A 454 24.57 2.32 2.83
CA ARG A 454 25.94 2.89 2.68
C ARG A 454 26.78 2.67 3.93
N ASP A 455 26.18 2.77 5.13
CA ASP A 455 26.80 2.51 6.40
C ASP A 455 27.12 1.02 6.65
N GLY A 456 26.73 0.13 5.73
CA GLY A 456 27.01 -1.29 5.80
C GLY A 456 25.89 -2.15 6.37
N VAL A 457 24.73 -1.58 6.67
CA VAL A 457 23.56 -2.34 7.14
C VAL A 457 22.98 -3.17 5.99
N GLY A 458 22.77 -4.48 6.19
CA GLY A 458 22.02 -5.33 5.27
C GLY A 458 20.53 -5.08 5.41
N ILE A 459 19.81 -4.87 4.32
CA ILE A 459 18.38 -4.54 4.37
C ILE A 459 17.58 -5.55 3.55
N LEU A 460 16.62 -6.21 4.20
CA LEU A 460 15.60 -6.99 3.53
C LEU A 460 14.35 -6.10 3.39
N LEU A 461 14.10 -5.63 2.17
CA LEU A 461 12.97 -4.77 1.86
C LEU A 461 11.84 -5.62 1.27
N ILE A 462 10.73 -5.74 1.97
CA ILE A 462 9.52 -6.39 1.47
C ILE A 462 8.53 -5.30 1.10
N SER A 463 8.15 -5.20 -0.18
CA SER A 463 7.21 -4.20 -0.66
C SER A 463 6.29 -4.74 -1.76
N GLU A 464 5.04 -4.27 -1.76
CA GLU A 464 4.08 -4.49 -2.85
C GLU A 464 4.31 -3.50 -4.00
N GLU A 465 4.99 -2.38 -3.73
CA GLU A 465 5.29 -1.36 -4.72
C GLU A 465 6.54 -1.76 -5.52
N LEU A 466 6.34 -2.25 -6.77
CA LEU A 466 7.45 -2.69 -7.61
C LEU A 466 8.48 -1.58 -7.86
N GLU A 467 8.03 -0.34 -7.99
CA GLU A 467 8.93 0.80 -8.19
C GLU A 467 9.82 1.05 -6.97
N GLU A 468 9.30 0.87 -5.75
CA GLU A 468 10.11 0.93 -4.53
C GLU A 468 11.18 -0.16 -4.54
N VAL A 469 10.77 -1.40 -4.81
CA VAL A 469 11.70 -2.55 -4.88
C VAL A 469 12.77 -2.33 -5.96
N MET A 470 12.37 -1.90 -7.16
CA MET A 470 13.30 -1.67 -8.29
C MET A 470 14.26 -0.51 -8.03
N ASN A 471 13.79 0.56 -7.40
CA ASN A 471 14.60 1.76 -7.17
C ASN A 471 15.60 1.62 -6.01
N LEU A 472 15.26 0.83 -4.97
CA LEU A 472 16.08 0.75 -3.76
C LEU A 472 16.97 -0.49 -3.70
N SER A 473 16.61 -1.58 -4.37
CA SER A 473 17.28 -2.86 -4.20
C SER A 473 18.58 -2.97 -5.02
N ASP A 474 19.49 -3.80 -4.55
CA ASP A 474 20.64 -4.30 -5.32
C ASP A 474 20.26 -5.57 -6.09
N ARG A 475 19.52 -6.46 -5.42
CA ARG A 475 18.94 -7.68 -5.97
C ARG A 475 17.47 -7.79 -5.60
N ILE A 476 16.68 -8.41 -6.45
CA ILE A 476 15.25 -8.62 -6.24
C ILE A 476 14.98 -10.12 -6.20
N ALA A 477 14.45 -10.59 -5.08
CA ALA A 477 13.98 -11.95 -4.89
C ALA A 477 12.47 -11.99 -5.15
N VAL A 478 12.02 -12.80 -6.10
CA VAL A 478 10.59 -12.94 -6.40
C VAL A 478 10.04 -14.13 -5.64
N ILE A 479 9.07 -13.87 -4.76
CA ILE A 479 8.39 -14.89 -3.96
C ILE A 479 7.05 -15.29 -4.59
N TYR A 480 6.82 -16.60 -4.68
CA TYR A 480 5.57 -17.18 -5.15
C TYR A 480 5.28 -18.49 -4.41
N LYS A 481 4.08 -18.62 -3.85
CA LYS A 481 3.63 -19.79 -3.08
C LYS A 481 4.65 -20.28 -2.05
N GLY A 482 5.22 -19.34 -1.29
CA GLY A 482 6.15 -19.60 -0.19
C GLY A 482 7.56 -20.03 -0.59
N ARG A 483 7.97 -19.77 -1.83
CA ARG A 483 9.32 -20.05 -2.33
C ARG A 483 9.88 -18.84 -3.07
N ILE A 484 11.18 -18.66 -3.03
CA ILE A 484 11.86 -17.74 -3.93
C ILE A 484 12.03 -18.44 -5.28
N LEU A 485 11.35 -17.93 -6.31
CA LEU A 485 11.45 -18.49 -7.66
C LEU A 485 12.76 -18.11 -8.33
N LYS A 486 13.15 -16.84 -8.20
CA LYS A 486 14.37 -16.31 -8.80
C LYS A 486 14.87 -15.10 -8.02
N ILE A 487 16.17 -14.90 -8.02
CA ILE A 487 16.82 -13.68 -7.53
C ILE A 487 17.53 -13.06 -8.73
N ILE A 488 17.21 -11.81 -9.07
CA ILE A 488 17.76 -11.10 -10.20
C ILE A 488 18.42 -9.79 -9.73
N PRO A 489 19.51 -9.33 -10.39
CA PRO A 489 20.05 -8.00 -10.16
C PRO A 489 18.98 -6.94 -10.47
N ALA A 490 18.87 -5.91 -9.63
CA ALA A 490 17.85 -4.87 -9.86
C ALA A 490 18.00 -4.14 -11.20
N VAL A 491 19.23 -4.04 -11.71
CA VAL A 491 19.53 -3.44 -13.03
C VAL A 491 18.97 -4.24 -14.21
N GLU A 492 18.66 -5.52 -14.02
CA GLU A 492 18.07 -6.42 -15.03
C GLU A 492 16.55 -6.56 -14.85
N ALA A 493 16.00 -5.98 -13.80
CA ALA A 493 14.59 -6.08 -13.49
C ALA A 493 13.79 -5.11 -14.35
N THR A 494 12.77 -5.62 -15.04
CA THR A 494 11.74 -4.81 -15.66
C THR A 494 10.40 -5.12 -15.03
N ARG A 495 9.46 -4.20 -15.12
CA ARG A 495 8.10 -4.36 -14.56
C ARG A 495 7.41 -5.60 -15.13
N GLU A 496 7.56 -5.82 -16.44
CA GLU A 496 7.00 -6.96 -17.17
C GLU A 496 7.60 -8.28 -16.69
N ARG A 497 8.95 -8.33 -16.56
CA ARG A 497 9.67 -9.52 -16.12
C ARG A 497 9.29 -9.90 -14.70
N LEU A 498 9.27 -8.92 -13.79
CA LEU A 498 8.83 -9.15 -12.41
C LEU A 498 7.36 -9.59 -12.35
N GLY A 499 6.49 -8.97 -13.13
CA GLY A 499 5.07 -9.34 -13.20
C GLY A 499 4.86 -10.80 -13.63
N ILE A 500 5.60 -11.28 -14.64
CA ILE A 500 5.57 -12.68 -15.11
C ILE A 500 6.00 -13.63 -13.99
N LEU A 501 7.11 -13.34 -13.33
CA LEU A 501 7.63 -14.15 -12.22
C LEU A 501 6.69 -14.15 -11.02
N MET A 502 6.10 -13.01 -10.67
CA MET A 502 5.12 -12.88 -9.57
C MET A 502 3.83 -13.67 -9.83
N ALA A 503 3.48 -13.88 -11.11
CA ALA A 503 2.38 -14.74 -11.52
C ALA A 503 2.75 -16.24 -11.50
N GLY A 504 4.01 -16.59 -11.17
CA GLY A 504 4.50 -17.98 -11.14
C GLY A 504 4.76 -18.57 -12.51
N LEU A 505 4.90 -17.73 -13.54
CA LEU A 505 5.22 -18.13 -14.90
C LEU A 505 6.75 -18.20 -15.12
N PRO A 506 7.22 -19.03 -16.08
CA PRO A 506 8.65 -19.14 -16.38
C PRO A 506 9.27 -17.81 -16.78
N ASP A 507 10.51 -17.56 -16.33
CA ASP A 507 11.26 -16.36 -16.70
C ASP A 507 11.50 -16.30 -18.22
N GLN A 508 11.11 -15.19 -18.83
CA GLN A 508 11.46 -14.88 -20.20
C GLN A 508 12.77 -14.07 -20.17
N GLU A 509 13.89 -14.76 -20.28
CA GLU A 509 15.19 -14.06 -20.40
C GLU A 509 15.20 -13.17 -21.65
N PRO A 510 15.69 -11.92 -21.54
CA PRO A 510 15.83 -11.07 -22.71
C PRO A 510 16.80 -11.75 -23.71
N PRO A 511 16.51 -11.70 -25.02
CA PRO A 511 17.37 -12.29 -26.03
C PRO A 511 18.76 -11.64 -25.98
N GLY A 512 19.76 -12.35 -25.43
CA GLY A 512 21.14 -11.88 -25.34
C GLY A 512 21.93 -12.21 -24.07
N SER A 513 21.29 -12.70 -22.99
CA SER A 513 21.98 -13.09 -21.74
C SER A 513 22.37 -14.59 -21.76
N ALA A 514 23.22 -15.01 -22.71
CA ALA A 514 23.84 -16.32 -22.62
C ALA A 514 24.85 -16.30 -21.46
N SER A 515 24.56 -17.07 -20.41
CA SER A 515 25.51 -17.37 -19.32
C SER A 515 26.81 -17.88 -19.97
N PRO A 516 28.00 -17.39 -19.59
CA PRO A 516 29.24 -17.95 -20.12
C PRO A 516 29.30 -19.43 -19.74
N ALA A 517 29.47 -20.27 -20.77
CA ALA A 517 29.64 -21.71 -20.60
C ALA A 517 30.79 -22.00 -19.63
N PRO A 518 30.67 -23.02 -18.75
CA PRO A 518 31.75 -23.39 -17.84
C PRO A 518 33.02 -23.73 -18.66
N ILE A 519 34.11 -23.04 -18.34
CA ILE A 519 35.42 -23.28 -18.94
C ILE A 519 35.80 -24.74 -18.60
N PRO A 520 36.09 -25.59 -19.60
CA PRO A 520 36.52 -26.96 -19.32
C PRO A 520 37.88 -26.90 -18.62
N VAL A 521 37.95 -27.43 -17.42
CA VAL A 521 39.22 -27.67 -16.73
C VAL A 521 39.95 -28.77 -17.51
N THR A 522 40.92 -28.38 -18.37
CA THR A 522 41.85 -29.31 -18.95
C THR A 522 42.74 -29.86 -17.88
N GLY A 523 42.50 -31.13 -17.50
CA GLY A 523 43.37 -31.90 -16.65
C GLY A 523 44.73 -32.05 -17.34
N ALA A 524 45.78 -31.52 -16.71
CA ALA A 524 47.15 -31.87 -17.08
C ALA A 524 47.41 -33.29 -16.56
N ALA A 525 47.60 -34.20 -17.52
CA ALA A 525 48.25 -35.48 -17.28
C ALA A 525 49.72 -35.22 -16.97
N HIS A 526 50.18 -35.70 -15.83
CA HIS A 526 51.59 -35.92 -15.56
C HIS A 526 51.83 -37.41 -15.46
N GLU A 527 52.85 -37.84 -16.24
CA GLU A 527 53.51 -39.12 -16.18
C GLU A 527 54.04 -39.48 -14.79
#